data_9ba4e06cffbc1e26e3eb9d38a76b23d9
#
_entry.id   9ba4e06cffbc1e26e3eb9d38a76b23d9
#
_cell.length_a   1.000
_cell.length_b   1.000
_cell.length_c   1.000
_cell.angle_alpha   90.00
_cell.angle_beta   90.00
_cell.angle_gamma   90.00
#
_symmetry.space_group_name_H-M   'P 1'
#
loop_
_entity.id
_entity.type
_entity.pdbx_description
1 polymer ?
#
loop_
_entity_poly.entity_id
_entity_poly.type
_entity_poly.pdbx_seq_one_letter_code
_entity_poly.pdbx_strand_id
1 'polypeptide(L)'
;MSRLNFEDERINFTPLILYVDYIHILHREYLINNYENLAPVDVTYLMNIFYNPNCSQKDLSELLFVSESNVTQIIKKLEKNGFIIRNPDEKNKSRKILNLTNDGKIIVFKLIKEMYEWEGNFFKDYSPEDVEKFKKMIYEYSQKTIDSLEQFK
;
A
#
# COMPACT_ATOMS: atom_id res chain seq x y z
N MET A 1 -18.07 13.03 10.75
CA MET A 1 -17.58 11.65 10.52
C MET A 1 -18.05 10.80 11.68
N SER A 2 -18.90 9.78 11.47
CA SER A 2 -19.29 8.87 12.54
C SER A 2 -18.07 7.98 12.87
N ARG A 3 -17.72 7.89 14.14
CA ARG A 3 -16.70 6.96 14.61
C ARG A 3 -17.35 5.60 14.81
N LEU A 4 -16.66 4.51 14.48
CA LEU A 4 -17.06 3.20 14.96
C LEU A 4 -17.06 3.24 16.49
N ASN A 5 -18.22 2.95 17.08
CA ASN A 5 -18.35 2.94 18.52
C ASN A 5 -18.08 1.52 19.02
N PHE A 6 -16.79 1.16 19.11
CA PHE A 6 -16.37 -0.04 19.81
C PHE A 6 -16.19 0.32 21.28
N GLU A 7 -17.09 -0.14 22.13
CA GLU A 7 -16.89 -0.14 23.58
C GLU A 7 -15.72 -1.06 23.94
N ASP A 8 -14.95 -0.73 24.98
CA ASP A 8 -13.72 -1.44 25.35
C ASP A 8 -13.92 -2.95 25.52
N GLU A 9 -15.08 -3.38 25.98
CA GLU A 9 -15.43 -4.79 26.11
C GLU A 9 -15.48 -5.53 24.77
N ARG A 10 -15.68 -4.84 23.66
CA ARG A 10 -15.76 -5.44 22.31
C ARG A 10 -14.41 -5.70 21.67
N ILE A 11 -13.33 -5.09 22.14
CA ILE A 11 -11.97 -5.30 21.62
C ILE A 11 -11.62 -6.79 21.57
N ASN A 12 -11.95 -7.54 22.61
CA ASN A 12 -11.65 -8.97 22.70
C ASN A 12 -12.49 -9.85 21.75
N PHE A 13 -13.59 -9.34 21.23
CA PHE A 13 -14.51 -10.06 20.34
C PHE A 13 -14.46 -9.59 18.90
N THR A 14 -13.74 -8.48 18.62
CA THR A 14 -13.63 -7.94 17.27
C THR A 14 -12.39 -8.50 16.57
N PRO A 15 -12.54 -9.27 15.48
CA PRO A 15 -11.39 -9.75 14.71
C PRO A 15 -10.51 -8.60 14.25
N LEU A 16 -9.18 -8.76 14.34
CA LEU A 16 -8.19 -7.74 13.98
C LEU A 16 -8.40 -7.19 12.56
N ILE A 17 -8.80 -8.04 11.63
CA ILE A 17 -9.01 -7.65 10.23
C ILE A 17 -10.05 -6.53 10.09
N LEU A 18 -11.08 -6.48 10.94
CA LEU A 18 -12.10 -5.42 10.89
C LEU A 18 -11.52 -4.05 11.25
N TYR A 19 -10.54 -3.98 12.15
CA TYR A 19 -9.84 -2.73 12.45
C TYR A 19 -8.95 -2.32 11.28
N VAL A 20 -8.25 -3.28 10.65
CA VAL A 20 -7.41 -3.04 9.48
C VAL A 20 -8.26 -2.52 8.32
N ASP A 21 -9.40 -3.14 8.04
CA ASP A 21 -10.34 -2.70 7.00
C ASP A 21 -10.84 -1.27 7.26
N TYR A 22 -11.16 -0.95 8.52
CA TYR A 22 -11.61 0.40 8.86
C TYR A 22 -10.50 1.44 8.71
N ILE A 23 -9.28 1.14 9.12
CA ILE A 23 -8.10 2.00 8.90
C ILE A 23 -7.90 2.22 7.39
N HIS A 24 -8.04 1.18 6.58
CA HIS A 24 -7.93 1.27 5.13
C HIS A 24 -9.02 2.19 4.53
N ILE A 25 -10.28 2.09 4.99
CA ILE A 25 -11.36 2.98 4.57
C ILE A 25 -11.03 4.44 4.90
N LEU A 26 -10.56 4.71 6.12
CA LEU A 26 -10.20 6.07 6.55
C LEU A 26 -9.02 6.64 5.75
N HIS A 27 -8.00 5.83 5.50
CA HIS A 27 -6.86 6.21 4.66
C HIS A 27 -7.30 6.51 3.22
N ARG A 28 -8.18 5.69 2.65
CA ARG A 28 -8.76 5.92 1.33
C ARG A 28 -9.51 7.27 1.27
N GLU A 29 -10.35 7.58 2.25
CA GLU A 29 -11.06 8.87 2.33
C GLU A 29 -10.08 10.04 2.46
N TYR A 30 -9.01 9.89 3.22
CA TYR A 30 -7.96 10.89 3.30
C TYR A 30 -7.34 11.16 1.92
N LEU A 31 -6.99 10.12 1.16
CA LEU A 31 -6.40 10.26 -0.17
C LEU A 31 -7.36 10.95 -1.15
N ILE A 32 -8.65 10.59 -1.16
CA ILE A 32 -9.66 11.20 -2.02
C ILE A 32 -9.78 12.72 -1.73
N ASN A 33 -9.75 13.11 -0.48
CA ASN A 33 -9.93 14.52 -0.08
C ASN A 33 -8.68 15.38 -0.26
N ASN A 34 -7.49 14.79 -0.32
CA ASN A 34 -6.22 15.55 -0.35
C ASN A 34 -5.44 15.42 -1.67
N TYR A 35 -5.87 14.52 -2.57
CA TYR A 35 -5.17 14.25 -3.84
C TYR A 35 -6.16 14.17 -5.02
N GLU A 36 -6.47 15.30 -5.65
CA GLU A 36 -7.45 15.39 -6.75
C GLU A 36 -7.10 14.52 -7.97
N ASN A 37 -5.81 14.38 -8.29
CA ASN A 37 -5.34 13.70 -9.50
C ASN A 37 -4.79 12.29 -9.26
N LEU A 38 -4.93 11.78 -8.03
CA LEU A 38 -4.38 10.51 -7.62
C LEU A 38 -5.44 9.67 -6.89
N ALA A 39 -5.98 8.68 -7.58
CA ALA A 39 -6.92 7.77 -6.94
C ALA A 39 -6.21 6.89 -5.88
N PRO A 40 -6.89 6.43 -4.83
CA PRO A 40 -6.30 5.53 -3.82
C PRO A 40 -5.60 4.30 -4.42
N VAL A 41 -6.16 3.72 -5.48
CA VAL A 41 -5.54 2.59 -6.20
C VAL A 41 -4.21 3.00 -6.86
N ASP A 42 -4.09 4.22 -7.37
CA ASP A 42 -2.85 4.72 -7.96
C ASP A 42 -1.73 4.76 -6.91
N VAL A 43 -2.06 5.19 -5.68
CA VAL A 43 -1.14 5.19 -4.54
C VAL A 43 -0.64 3.78 -4.23
N THR A 44 -1.54 2.79 -4.20
CA THR A 44 -1.16 1.39 -4.00
C THR A 44 -0.11 0.95 -5.02
N TYR A 45 -0.31 1.26 -6.31
CA TYR A 45 0.65 0.89 -7.36
C TYR A 45 1.98 1.64 -7.24
N LEU A 46 1.94 2.96 -7.01
CA LEU A 46 3.17 3.77 -6.85
C LEU A 46 4.01 3.29 -5.67
N MET A 47 3.38 3.00 -4.54
CA MET A 47 4.06 2.47 -3.35
C MET A 47 4.68 1.09 -3.63
N ASN A 48 3.95 0.19 -4.31
CA ASN A 48 4.49 -1.13 -4.64
C ASN A 48 5.64 -1.08 -5.64
N ILE A 49 5.60 -0.18 -6.64
CA ILE A 49 6.74 0.05 -7.56
C ILE A 49 7.94 0.62 -6.80
N PHE A 50 7.72 1.50 -5.82
CA PHE A 50 8.79 2.06 -5.00
C PHE A 50 9.50 1.01 -4.15
N TYR A 51 8.73 0.16 -3.46
CA TYR A 51 9.28 -0.89 -2.60
C TYR A 51 9.80 -2.11 -3.36
N ASN A 52 9.39 -2.31 -4.63
CA ASN A 52 9.82 -3.40 -5.49
C ASN A 52 10.47 -2.87 -6.78
N PRO A 53 11.68 -2.29 -6.70
CA PRO A 53 12.34 -1.69 -7.85
C PRO A 53 12.56 -2.75 -8.95
N ASN A 54 12.38 -2.33 -10.21
CA ASN A 54 12.47 -3.18 -11.41
C ASN A 54 11.39 -4.29 -11.50
N CYS A 55 10.29 -4.18 -10.77
CA CYS A 55 9.16 -5.09 -10.96
C CYS A 55 8.55 -4.92 -12.36
N SER A 56 7.98 -5.99 -12.90
CA SER A 56 7.18 -5.97 -14.12
C SER A 56 5.69 -5.85 -13.80
N GLN A 57 4.86 -5.65 -14.82
CA GLN A 57 3.40 -5.70 -14.65
C GLN A 57 2.91 -7.06 -14.16
N LYS A 58 3.57 -8.15 -14.57
CA LYS A 58 3.27 -9.50 -14.10
C LYS A 58 3.59 -9.63 -12.61
N ASP A 59 4.77 -9.17 -12.17
CA ASP A 59 5.14 -9.20 -10.75
C ASP A 59 4.12 -8.43 -9.89
N LEU A 60 3.63 -7.27 -10.38
CA LEU A 60 2.57 -6.52 -9.68
C LEU A 60 1.24 -7.24 -9.66
N SER A 61 0.87 -7.97 -10.72
CA SER A 61 -0.39 -8.73 -10.74
C SER A 61 -0.37 -9.86 -9.72
N GLU A 62 0.76 -10.54 -9.59
CA GLU A 62 0.97 -11.59 -8.59
C GLU A 62 0.98 -11.01 -7.17
N LEU A 63 1.73 -9.93 -6.94
CA LEU A 63 1.86 -9.27 -5.63
C LEU A 63 0.53 -8.71 -5.11
N LEU A 64 -0.28 -8.10 -5.99
CA LEU A 64 -1.53 -7.45 -5.63
C LEU A 64 -2.76 -8.35 -5.80
N PHE A 65 -2.59 -9.60 -6.21
CA PHE A 65 -3.66 -10.56 -6.46
C PHE A 65 -4.74 -10.04 -7.43
N VAL A 66 -4.32 -9.34 -8.48
CA VAL A 66 -5.20 -8.76 -9.50
C VAL A 66 -4.86 -9.26 -10.90
N SER A 67 -5.79 -9.13 -11.86
CA SER A 67 -5.52 -9.52 -13.25
C SER A 67 -4.50 -8.61 -13.93
N GLU A 68 -3.70 -9.15 -14.85
CA GLU A 68 -2.74 -8.38 -15.65
C GLU A 68 -3.42 -7.26 -16.47
N SER A 69 -4.69 -7.44 -16.86
CA SER A 69 -5.46 -6.42 -17.56
C SER A 69 -5.75 -5.21 -16.66
N ASN A 70 -6.06 -5.44 -15.38
CA ASN A 70 -6.24 -4.38 -14.39
C ASN A 70 -4.92 -3.61 -14.20
N VAL A 71 -3.81 -4.34 -13.97
CA VAL A 71 -2.47 -3.73 -13.86
C VAL A 71 -2.17 -2.86 -15.09
N THR A 72 -2.42 -3.38 -16.29
CA THR A 72 -2.15 -2.66 -17.54
C THR A 72 -2.91 -1.32 -17.61
N GLN A 73 -4.17 -1.27 -17.16
CA GLN A 73 -4.96 -0.04 -17.16
C GLN A 73 -4.37 1.01 -16.21
N ILE A 74 -4.05 0.62 -14.97
CA ILE A 74 -3.48 1.53 -13.98
C ILE A 74 -2.10 2.02 -14.42
N ILE A 75 -1.24 1.12 -14.89
CA ILE A 75 0.10 1.46 -15.37
C ILE A 75 0.05 2.45 -16.54
N LYS A 76 -0.85 2.25 -17.51
CA LYS A 76 -1.04 3.22 -18.62
C LYS A 76 -1.46 4.61 -18.10
N LYS A 77 -2.35 4.66 -17.11
CA LYS A 77 -2.79 5.91 -16.47
C LYS A 77 -1.62 6.61 -15.77
N LEU A 78 -0.86 5.88 -14.94
CA LEU A 78 0.28 6.42 -14.20
C LEU A 78 1.42 6.89 -15.13
N GLU A 79 1.66 6.16 -16.22
CA GLU A 79 2.63 6.55 -17.26
C GLU A 79 2.17 7.82 -17.98
N LYS A 80 0.89 7.91 -18.37
CA LYS A 80 0.29 9.12 -18.97
C LYS A 80 0.39 10.34 -18.04
N ASN A 81 0.23 10.12 -16.73
CA ASN A 81 0.35 11.18 -15.73
C ASN A 81 1.81 11.52 -15.39
N GLY A 82 2.78 10.84 -15.98
CA GLY A 82 4.20 11.13 -15.81
C GLY A 82 4.82 10.60 -14.52
N PHE A 83 4.13 9.73 -13.78
CA PHE A 83 4.63 9.22 -12.50
C PHE A 83 5.52 7.99 -12.63
N ILE A 84 5.37 7.23 -13.71
CA ILE A 84 6.16 6.02 -13.97
C ILE A 84 6.70 6.01 -15.40
N ILE A 85 7.71 5.19 -15.62
CA ILE A 85 8.29 4.89 -16.93
C ILE A 85 8.50 3.38 -17.06
N ARG A 86 8.32 2.86 -18.28
CA ARG A 86 8.62 1.48 -18.64
C ARG A 86 9.95 1.40 -19.37
N ASN A 87 10.89 0.64 -18.84
CA ASN A 87 12.17 0.40 -19.46
C ASN A 87 12.32 -1.08 -19.87
N PRO A 88 13.08 -1.40 -20.94
CA PRO A 88 13.49 -2.78 -21.20
C PRO A 88 14.35 -3.29 -20.03
N ASP A 89 14.14 -4.53 -19.64
CA ASP A 89 15.03 -5.19 -18.68
C ASP A 89 16.38 -5.47 -19.36
N GLU A 90 17.48 -5.13 -18.71
CA GLU A 90 18.83 -5.32 -19.26
C GLU A 90 19.15 -6.80 -19.50
N LYS A 91 18.64 -7.68 -18.64
CA LYS A 91 18.86 -9.14 -18.70
C LYS A 91 17.89 -9.86 -19.63
N ASN A 92 16.70 -9.29 -19.82
CA ASN A 92 15.66 -9.86 -20.68
C ASN A 92 14.92 -8.75 -21.42
N LYS A 93 15.36 -8.42 -22.62
CA LYS A 93 14.83 -7.33 -23.46
C LYS A 93 13.33 -7.46 -23.80
N SER A 94 12.77 -8.68 -23.73
CA SER A 94 11.33 -8.90 -23.91
C SER A 94 10.49 -8.50 -22.69
N ARG A 95 11.11 -8.43 -21.50
CA ARG A 95 10.50 -7.99 -20.25
C ARG A 95 10.57 -6.46 -20.14
N LYS A 96 9.48 -5.85 -19.71
CA LYS A 96 9.42 -4.41 -19.36
C LYS A 96 9.40 -4.29 -17.84
N ILE A 97 10.32 -3.48 -17.31
CA ILE A 97 10.38 -3.13 -15.89
C ILE A 97 9.79 -1.74 -15.66
N LEU A 98 9.21 -1.56 -14.49
CA LEU A 98 8.55 -0.34 -14.05
C LEU A 98 9.47 0.41 -13.11
N ASN A 99 9.59 1.72 -13.33
CA ASN A 99 10.34 2.61 -12.47
C ASN A 99 9.55 3.91 -12.24
N LEU A 100 9.71 4.50 -11.07
CA LEU A 100 9.19 5.84 -10.81
C LEU A 100 10.03 6.89 -11.57
N THR A 101 9.35 7.86 -12.13
CA THR A 101 9.98 9.12 -12.58
C THR A 101 10.39 9.97 -11.38
N ASN A 102 11.03 11.12 -11.61
CA ASN A 102 11.29 12.08 -10.54
C ASN A 102 9.99 12.59 -9.91
N ASP A 103 8.97 12.88 -10.70
CA ASP A 103 7.66 13.32 -10.19
C ASP A 103 6.97 12.20 -9.40
N GLY A 104 7.05 10.95 -9.88
CA GLY A 104 6.57 9.79 -9.14
C GLY A 104 7.25 9.62 -7.79
N LYS A 105 8.58 9.82 -7.72
CA LYS A 105 9.33 9.77 -6.45
C LYS A 105 8.92 10.90 -5.50
N ILE A 106 8.75 12.12 -6.00
CA ILE A 106 8.30 13.26 -5.20
C ILE A 106 6.95 12.96 -4.54
N ILE A 107 5.98 12.43 -5.31
CA ILE A 107 4.66 12.05 -4.79
C ILE A 107 4.79 10.94 -3.74
N VAL A 108 5.56 9.89 -4.00
CA VAL A 108 5.75 8.78 -3.06
C VAL A 108 6.40 9.25 -1.77
N PHE A 109 7.45 10.07 -1.84
CA PHE A 109 8.10 10.60 -0.63
C PHE A 109 7.18 11.52 0.18
N LYS A 110 6.35 12.32 -0.48
CA LYS A 110 5.32 13.11 0.20
C LYS A 110 4.33 12.22 0.95
N LEU A 111 3.79 11.19 0.30
CA LEU A 111 2.87 10.22 0.90
C LEU A 111 3.50 9.50 2.10
N ILE A 112 4.74 9.02 1.96
CA ILE A 112 5.48 8.35 3.04
C ILE A 112 5.66 9.29 4.23
N LYS A 113 6.03 10.55 3.99
CA LYS A 113 6.18 11.56 5.05
C LYS A 113 4.87 11.77 5.80
N GLU A 114 3.75 11.94 5.10
CA GLU A 114 2.43 12.12 5.70
C GLU A 114 1.99 10.90 6.52
N MET A 115 2.28 9.68 6.03
CA MET A 115 2.03 8.44 6.77
C MET A 115 2.84 8.38 8.06
N TYR A 116 4.12 8.78 8.05
CA TYR A 116 4.94 8.84 9.25
C TYR A 116 4.47 9.91 10.24
N GLU A 117 4.02 11.07 9.76
CA GLU A 117 3.45 12.12 10.61
C GLU A 117 2.16 11.63 11.29
N TRP A 118 1.30 10.93 10.56
CA TRP A 118 0.09 10.33 11.10
C TRP A 118 0.41 9.25 12.13
N GLU A 119 1.32 8.34 11.80
CA GLU A 119 1.80 7.29 12.70
C GLU A 119 2.43 7.86 13.97
N GLY A 120 3.26 8.90 13.84
CA GLY A 120 3.88 9.60 14.96
C GLY A 120 2.87 10.23 15.90
N ASN A 121 1.78 10.80 15.37
CA ASN A 121 0.70 11.34 16.19
C ASN A 121 -0.04 10.26 16.99
N PHE A 122 -0.20 9.07 16.43
CA PHE A 122 -0.82 7.95 17.14
C PHE A 122 0.12 7.39 18.23
N PHE A 123 1.39 7.20 17.90
CA PHE A 123 2.34 6.53 18.79
C PHE A 123 3.04 7.44 19.82
N LYS A 124 2.73 8.74 19.84
CA LYS A 124 3.42 9.72 20.73
C LYS A 124 3.40 9.35 22.21
N ASP A 125 2.36 8.64 22.67
CA ASP A 125 2.15 8.24 24.06
C ASP A 125 2.59 6.81 24.37
N TYR A 126 3.19 6.11 23.39
CA TYR A 126 3.69 4.74 23.52
C TYR A 126 5.23 4.70 23.60
N SER A 127 5.77 3.71 24.29
CA SER A 127 7.23 3.50 24.32
C SER A 127 7.73 3.04 22.94
N PRO A 128 9.00 3.33 22.57
CA PRO A 128 9.58 2.82 21.34
C PRO A 128 9.53 1.28 21.24
N GLU A 129 9.66 0.59 22.36
CA GLU A 129 9.60 -0.87 22.44
C GLU A 129 8.18 -1.38 22.11
N ASP A 130 7.13 -0.73 22.63
CA ASP A 130 5.73 -1.09 22.32
C ASP A 130 5.41 -0.86 20.84
N VAL A 131 5.91 0.23 20.27
CA VAL A 131 5.75 0.55 18.83
C VAL A 131 6.42 -0.51 17.96
N GLU A 132 7.66 -0.88 18.27
CA GLU A 132 8.41 -1.93 17.56
C GLU A 132 7.68 -3.27 17.65
N LYS A 133 7.25 -3.65 18.84
CA LYS A 133 6.49 -4.88 19.09
C LYS A 133 5.18 -4.92 18.30
N PHE A 134 4.43 -3.81 18.31
CA PHE A 134 3.19 -3.70 17.54
C PHE A 134 3.45 -3.86 16.03
N LYS A 135 4.42 -3.14 15.47
CA LYS A 135 4.78 -3.25 14.04
C LYS A 135 5.20 -4.67 13.66
N LYS A 136 5.98 -5.33 14.52
CA LYS A 136 6.38 -6.72 14.33
C LYS A 136 5.18 -7.66 14.31
N MET A 137 4.24 -7.50 15.24
CA MET A 137 3.01 -8.32 15.30
C MET A 137 2.15 -8.16 14.05
N ILE A 138 1.96 -6.93 13.54
CA ILE A 138 1.21 -6.67 12.31
C ILE A 138 1.93 -7.29 11.10
N TYR A 139 3.24 -7.18 11.02
CA TYR A 139 4.02 -7.83 9.98
C TYR A 139 3.86 -9.36 10.00
N GLU A 140 4.05 -10.00 11.16
CA GLU A 140 3.88 -11.45 11.32
C GLU A 140 2.44 -11.90 10.99
N TYR A 141 1.44 -11.11 11.38
CA TYR A 141 0.04 -11.38 11.04
C TYR A 141 -0.17 -11.36 9.52
N SER A 142 0.39 -10.38 8.81
CA SER A 142 0.30 -10.28 7.35
C SER A 142 0.95 -11.47 6.65
N GLN A 143 2.14 -11.91 7.11
CA GLN A 143 2.83 -13.06 6.53
C GLN A 143 2.05 -14.37 6.70
N LYS A 144 1.53 -14.63 7.91
CA LYS A 144 0.71 -15.82 8.18
C LYS A 144 -0.61 -15.83 7.40
N THR A 145 -1.16 -14.65 7.10
CA THR A 145 -2.35 -14.55 6.24
C THR A 145 -2.05 -14.95 4.81
N ILE A 146 -0.87 -14.59 4.26
CA ILE A 146 -0.41 -15.04 2.93
C ILE A 146 -0.29 -16.56 2.89
N ASP A 147 0.41 -17.15 3.87
CA ASP A 147 0.60 -18.60 3.97
C ASP A 147 -0.75 -19.35 4.01
N SER A 148 -1.74 -18.79 4.72
CA SER A 148 -3.08 -19.35 4.80
C SER A 148 -3.81 -19.30 3.45
N LEU A 149 -3.68 -18.21 2.69
CA LEU A 149 -4.30 -18.09 1.36
C LEU A 149 -3.72 -19.07 0.34
N GLU A 150 -2.44 -19.41 0.44
CA GLU A 150 -1.80 -20.40 -0.43
C GLU A 150 -2.34 -21.82 -0.20
N GLN A 151 -2.79 -22.14 1.02
CA GLN A 151 -3.40 -23.44 1.34
C GLN A 151 -4.83 -23.59 0.79
N PHE A 152 -5.49 -22.51 0.39
CA PHE A 152 -6.84 -22.54 -0.19
C PHE A 152 -6.85 -22.53 -1.74
N LYS A 153 -5.70 -22.53 -2.39
CA LYS A 153 -5.54 -22.65 -3.85
C LYS A 153 -5.31 -24.09 -4.26
#